data_f76a52ca47893f29df1259ae157652ce
#
_entry.id   f76a52ca47893f29df1259ae157652ce
#
_cell.length_a   1.000
_cell.length_b   1.000
_cell.length_c   1.000
_cell.angle_alpha   90.00
_cell.angle_beta   90.00
_cell.angle_gamma   90.00
#
_symmetry.space_group_name_H-M   'P 1'
#
loop_
_entity.id
_entity.type
_entity.pdbx_description
1 polymer ?
#
loop_
_entity_poly.entity_id
_entity_poly.type
_entity_poly.pdbx_seq_one_letter_code
_entity_poly.pdbx_strand_id
1 'polypeptide(L)'
;KIVMALLLKRPELVNKAIVVDIAPISYSQRDGGSHNRIIDFMTNFNLSRLHSREEIKKAIQQHFRTERSQQLFLKNIKKTPSGFEWKINHQVISKHFDEISGCPSSLPYKTYDKEILFIKGEQSNLITGMECLQKEFPAARLIELPQCGHWIHSEQPEKLVQAVRNFLLE
;
A
#
# COMPACT_ATOMS: atom_id res chain seq x y z
N LYS A 1 -2.84 2.58 -7.02
CA LYS A 1 -4.17 2.93 -7.56
C LYS A 1 -4.16 4.26 -8.30
N ILE A 2 -3.53 5.31 -7.77
CA ILE A 2 -3.44 6.62 -8.46
C ILE A 2 -2.81 6.48 -9.85
N VAL A 3 -1.69 5.74 -9.97
CA VAL A 3 -1.06 5.46 -11.28
C VAL A 3 -2.03 4.74 -12.20
N MET A 4 -2.70 3.67 -11.76
CA MET A 4 -3.69 2.96 -12.57
C MET A 4 -4.83 3.89 -13.03
N ALA A 5 -5.32 4.77 -12.16
CA ALA A 5 -6.33 5.77 -12.52
C ALA A 5 -5.80 6.76 -13.58
N LEU A 6 -4.54 7.18 -13.47
CA LEU A 6 -3.89 8.03 -14.47
C LEU A 6 -3.80 7.33 -15.83
N LEU A 7 -3.36 6.08 -15.87
CA LEU A 7 -3.23 5.30 -17.10
C LEU A 7 -4.57 5.17 -17.84
N LEU A 8 -5.65 4.95 -17.11
CA LEU A 8 -6.98 4.80 -17.66
C LEU A 8 -7.61 6.14 -18.11
N LYS A 9 -7.26 7.25 -17.45
CA LYS A 9 -7.78 8.58 -17.79
C LYS A 9 -6.97 9.31 -18.85
N ARG A 10 -5.64 9.17 -18.82
CA ARG A 10 -4.69 9.91 -19.65
C ARG A 10 -3.58 8.98 -20.16
N PRO A 11 -3.94 7.94 -20.94
CA PRO A 11 -3.00 6.92 -21.41
C PRO A 11 -1.85 7.50 -22.26
N GLU A 12 -2.09 8.65 -22.88
CA GLU A 12 -1.09 9.33 -23.70
C GLU A 12 0.12 9.86 -22.89
N LEU A 13 -0.06 10.11 -21.59
CA LEU A 13 1.01 10.68 -20.75
C LEU A 13 2.04 9.65 -20.29
N VAL A 14 1.76 8.36 -20.44
CA VAL A 14 2.61 7.30 -19.90
C VAL A 14 2.87 6.25 -20.97
N ASN A 15 4.13 5.92 -21.19
CA ASN A 15 4.53 4.88 -22.14
C ASN A 15 4.64 3.50 -21.50
N LYS A 16 5.27 3.42 -20.32
CA LYS A 16 5.42 2.19 -19.54
C LYS A 16 5.05 2.47 -18.08
N ALA A 17 4.49 1.50 -17.40
CA ALA A 17 4.18 1.61 -15.98
C ALA A 17 4.55 0.33 -15.22
N ILE A 18 4.87 0.49 -13.93
CA ILE A 18 5.11 -0.63 -13.03
C ILE A 18 4.23 -0.46 -11.80
N VAL A 19 3.53 -1.51 -11.45
CA VAL A 19 2.67 -1.56 -10.26
C VAL A 19 3.12 -2.70 -9.37
N VAL A 20 3.44 -2.37 -8.12
CA VAL A 20 3.95 -3.35 -7.16
C VAL A 20 2.85 -3.74 -6.19
N ASP A 21 2.47 -5.00 -6.27
CA ASP A 21 1.60 -5.75 -5.37
C ASP A 21 0.26 -5.09 -5.02
N ILE A 22 -0.40 -4.51 -6.04
CA ILE A 22 -1.76 -4.00 -5.93
C ILE A 22 -2.49 -4.15 -7.26
N ALA A 23 -3.80 -4.42 -7.24
CA ALA A 23 -4.65 -4.55 -8.41
C ALA A 23 -5.73 -3.45 -8.49
N PRO A 24 -6.39 -3.25 -9.65
CA PRO A 24 -7.48 -2.29 -9.83
C PRO A 24 -8.81 -2.79 -9.24
N ILE A 25 -8.77 -3.33 -8.03
CA ILE A 25 -9.94 -3.88 -7.32
C ILE A 25 -10.16 -3.17 -5.98
N SER A 26 -11.35 -3.30 -5.41
CA SER A 26 -11.62 -2.83 -4.05
C SER A 26 -11.08 -3.81 -3.01
N TYR A 27 -10.41 -3.30 -2.00
CA TYR A 27 -9.86 -4.07 -0.88
C TYR A 27 -10.62 -3.87 0.44
N SER A 28 -11.64 -3.02 0.46
CA SER A 28 -12.37 -2.67 1.69
C SER A 28 -12.91 -3.88 2.49
N GLN A 29 -13.14 -5.01 1.80
CA GLN A 29 -13.63 -6.25 2.41
C GLN A 29 -12.59 -7.37 2.49
N ARG A 30 -11.40 -7.20 1.90
CA ARG A 30 -10.41 -8.30 1.73
C ARG A 30 -9.28 -8.32 2.75
N ASP A 31 -9.00 -7.21 3.42
CA ASP A 31 -7.83 -7.10 4.31
C ASP A 31 -8.06 -7.69 5.72
N GLY A 32 -9.22 -8.30 5.97
CA GLY A 32 -9.58 -8.87 7.27
C GLY A 32 -9.59 -7.85 8.41
N GLY A 33 -9.73 -6.55 8.07
CA GLY A 33 -9.77 -5.48 9.06
C GLY A 33 -8.41 -5.06 9.62
N SER A 34 -7.30 -5.49 9.01
CA SER A 34 -5.96 -5.17 9.51
C SER A 34 -5.66 -3.67 9.44
N HIS A 35 -6.05 -3.01 8.36
CA HIS A 35 -5.92 -1.55 8.21
C HIS A 35 -6.86 -0.81 9.17
N ASN A 36 -8.10 -1.27 9.35
CA ASN A 36 -9.03 -0.70 10.31
C ASN A 36 -8.43 -0.75 11.72
N ARG A 37 -7.83 -1.87 12.11
CA ARG A 37 -7.17 -2.01 13.40
C ARG A 37 -6.02 -1.02 13.61
N ILE A 38 -5.24 -0.71 12.55
CA ILE A 38 -4.18 0.31 12.60
C ILE A 38 -4.78 1.70 12.78
N ILE A 39 -5.78 2.03 11.99
CA ILE A 39 -6.46 3.34 12.03
C ILE A 39 -7.18 3.53 13.37
N ASP A 40 -7.91 2.53 13.85
CA ASP A 40 -8.60 2.54 15.14
C ASP A 40 -7.62 2.72 16.30
N PHE A 41 -6.48 2.03 16.24
CA PHE A 41 -5.43 2.23 17.23
C PHE A 41 -4.93 3.69 17.22
N MET A 42 -4.60 4.26 16.06
CA MET A 42 -4.12 5.64 15.98
C MET A 42 -5.18 6.66 16.44
N THR A 43 -6.45 6.38 16.19
CA THR A 43 -7.55 7.26 16.58
C THR A 43 -7.78 7.25 18.09
N ASN A 44 -7.65 6.08 18.70
CA ASN A 44 -7.94 5.90 20.14
C ASN A 44 -6.69 6.00 21.03
N PHE A 45 -5.48 5.95 20.45
CA PHE A 45 -4.24 5.99 21.20
C PHE A 45 -3.84 7.41 21.57
N ASN A 46 -3.99 7.73 22.86
CA ASN A 46 -3.75 9.08 23.37
C ASN A 46 -2.25 9.32 23.64
N LEU A 47 -1.56 9.94 22.68
CA LEU A 47 -0.16 10.30 22.79
C LEU A 47 0.12 11.40 23.83
N SER A 48 -0.87 12.25 24.17
CA SER A 48 -0.66 13.35 25.10
C SER A 48 -0.42 12.92 26.55
N ARG A 49 -0.74 11.67 26.88
CA ARG A 49 -0.49 11.08 28.20
C ARG A 49 0.90 10.46 28.37
N LEU A 50 1.71 10.46 27.31
CA LEU A 50 3.02 9.83 27.32
C LEU A 50 4.11 10.90 27.24
N HIS A 51 5.13 10.74 28.08
CA HIS A 51 6.16 11.76 28.26
C HIS A 51 7.50 11.42 27.63
N SER A 52 7.69 10.16 27.21
CA SER A 52 8.91 9.69 26.58
C SER A 52 8.65 8.76 25.40
N ARG A 53 9.63 8.70 24.47
CA ARG A 53 9.59 7.72 23.37
C ARG A 53 9.60 6.27 23.86
N GLU A 54 10.21 6.02 25.01
CA GLU A 54 10.27 4.67 25.60
C GLU A 54 8.89 4.23 26.12
N GLU A 55 8.14 5.14 26.77
CA GLU A 55 6.77 4.87 27.18
C GLU A 55 5.88 4.58 25.98
N ILE A 56 6.00 5.38 24.89
CA ILE A 56 5.25 5.17 23.66
C ILE A 56 5.59 3.79 23.06
N LYS A 57 6.87 3.43 22.98
CA LYS A 57 7.31 2.13 22.47
C LYS A 57 6.71 0.98 23.27
N LYS A 58 6.77 1.04 24.59
CA LYS A 58 6.17 0.02 25.47
C LYS A 58 4.67 -0.10 25.27
N ALA A 59 3.97 1.02 25.19
CA ALA A 59 2.54 1.03 24.96
C ALA A 59 2.15 0.44 23.58
N ILE A 60 2.89 0.77 22.50
CA ILE A 60 2.67 0.18 21.17
C ILE A 60 2.94 -1.34 21.19
N GLN A 61 3.97 -1.80 21.91
CA GLN A 61 4.32 -3.22 22.02
C GLN A 61 3.22 -4.07 22.66
N GLN A 62 2.42 -3.49 23.53
CA GLN A 62 1.26 -4.18 24.13
C GLN A 62 0.16 -4.52 23.10
N HIS A 63 0.05 -3.71 22.03
CA HIS A 63 -0.98 -3.85 20.99
C HIS A 63 -0.49 -4.56 19.73
N PHE A 64 0.81 -4.44 19.40
CA PHE A 64 1.40 -4.95 18.16
C PHE A 64 2.66 -5.78 18.47
N ARG A 65 2.61 -7.05 18.07
CA ARG A 65 3.68 -8.02 18.40
C ARG A 65 4.88 -7.96 17.44
N THR A 66 4.65 -7.57 16.18
CA THR A 66 5.73 -7.57 15.18
C THR A 66 6.50 -6.27 15.21
N GLU A 67 7.81 -6.35 15.14
CA GLU A 67 8.69 -5.18 15.10
C GLU A 67 8.31 -4.21 13.96
N ARG A 68 7.94 -4.75 12.81
CA ARG A 68 7.48 -4.01 11.66
C ARG A 68 6.28 -3.13 11.96
N SER A 69 5.24 -3.69 12.60
CA SER A 69 4.05 -2.92 13.01
C SER A 69 4.41 -1.83 14.01
N GLN A 70 5.30 -2.14 14.98
CA GLN A 70 5.77 -1.17 15.95
C GLN A 70 6.53 -0.01 15.28
N GLN A 71 7.42 -0.31 14.33
CA GLN A 71 8.17 0.70 13.57
C GLN A 71 7.27 1.59 12.72
N LEU A 72 6.18 1.05 12.17
CA LEU A 72 5.18 1.85 11.43
C LEU A 72 4.66 3.01 12.30
N PHE A 73 4.28 2.72 13.54
CA PHE A 73 3.77 3.74 14.47
C PHE A 73 4.89 4.68 14.94
N LEU A 74 6.02 4.14 15.38
CA LEU A 74 7.13 4.94 15.91
C LEU A 74 7.70 5.94 14.91
N LYS A 75 7.77 5.58 13.61
CA LYS A 75 8.20 6.50 12.53
C LYS A 75 7.18 7.60 12.27
N ASN A 76 5.92 7.36 12.59
CA ASN A 76 4.81 8.30 12.38
C ASN A 76 4.50 9.17 13.61
N ILE A 77 5.36 9.20 14.61
CA ILE A 77 5.26 10.07 15.78
C ILE A 77 6.31 11.17 15.70
N LYS A 78 5.89 12.40 15.94
CA LYS A 78 6.77 13.56 16.11
C LYS A 78 6.68 14.09 17.54
N LYS A 79 7.79 14.69 18.02
CA LYS A 79 7.83 15.45 19.27
C LYS A 79 7.46 16.90 18.98
N THR A 80 6.63 17.48 19.81
CA THR A 80 6.23 18.89 19.78
C THR A 80 6.50 19.53 21.15
N PRO A 81 6.42 20.84 21.28
CA PRO A 81 6.54 21.51 22.60
C PRO A 81 5.49 21.03 23.61
N SER A 82 4.32 20.62 23.14
CA SER A 82 3.20 20.10 23.96
C SER A 82 3.22 18.60 24.22
N GLY A 83 4.22 17.85 23.70
CA GLY A 83 4.31 16.40 23.85
C GLY A 83 4.55 15.65 22.55
N PHE A 84 3.74 14.65 22.26
CA PHE A 84 3.87 13.84 21.06
C PHE A 84 2.58 13.86 20.23
N GLU A 85 2.73 13.86 18.91
CA GLU A 85 1.64 13.87 17.95
C GLU A 85 1.89 12.90 16.79
N TRP A 86 0.81 12.43 16.16
CA TRP A 86 0.90 11.72 14.90
C TRP A 86 1.35 12.66 13.77
N LYS A 87 2.27 12.19 12.92
CA LYS A 87 2.68 12.94 11.71
C LYS A 87 1.61 12.90 10.63
N ILE A 88 0.90 11.79 10.53
CA ILE A 88 -0.14 11.57 9.51
C ILE A 88 -1.50 12.02 10.04
N ASN A 89 -2.34 12.50 9.15
CA ASN A 89 -3.72 12.84 9.46
C ASN A 89 -4.60 11.58 9.45
N HIS A 90 -4.47 10.78 10.51
CA HIS A 90 -5.21 9.51 10.67
C HIS A 90 -6.72 9.70 10.68
N GLN A 91 -7.23 10.85 11.15
CA GLN A 91 -8.66 11.15 11.19
C GLN A 91 -9.24 11.27 9.77
N VAL A 92 -8.54 11.99 8.87
CA VAL A 92 -8.94 12.10 7.46
C VAL A 92 -8.81 10.76 6.75
N ILE A 93 -7.73 10.00 7.01
CA ILE A 93 -7.57 8.66 6.46
C ILE A 93 -8.70 7.74 6.91
N SER A 94 -9.06 7.76 8.20
CA SER A 94 -10.17 6.98 8.75
C SER A 94 -11.49 7.32 8.04
N LYS A 95 -11.80 8.61 7.92
CA LYS A 95 -13.03 9.10 7.31
C LYS A 95 -13.19 8.69 5.84
N HIS A 96 -12.06 8.63 5.09
CA HIS A 96 -12.03 8.33 3.66
C HIS A 96 -11.41 6.97 3.35
N PHE A 97 -11.36 6.07 4.32
CA PHE A 97 -10.67 4.79 4.14
C PHE A 97 -11.25 3.95 3.02
N ASP A 98 -12.58 3.88 2.91
CA ASP A 98 -13.27 3.13 1.85
C ASP A 98 -12.98 3.70 0.46
N GLU A 99 -12.86 5.01 0.34
CA GLU A 99 -12.46 5.67 -0.92
C GLU A 99 -11.00 5.35 -1.29
N ILE A 100 -10.10 5.36 -0.30
CA ILE A 100 -8.67 5.08 -0.49
C ILE A 100 -8.44 3.59 -0.82
N SER A 101 -9.14 2.69 -0.13
CA SER A 101 -9.04 1.24 -0.31
C SER A 101 -9.86 0.74 -1.51
N GLY A 102 -10.89 1.49 -1.89
CA GLY A 102 -11.75 1.21 -3.02
C GLY A 102 -11.05 1.24 -4.39
N CYS A 103 -11.69 0.69 -5.38
CA CYS A 103 -11.39 0.98 -6.78
C CYS A 103 -12.19 2.23 -7.16
N PRO A 104 -11.60 3.22 -7.82
CA PRO A 104 -12.35 4.39 -8.26
C PRO A 104 -13.46 3.97 -9.22
N SER A 105 -14.70 3.95 -8.72
CA SER A 105 -15.90 3.56 -9.50
C SER A 105 -16.22 4.52 -10.64
N SER A 106 -15.63 5.71 -10.62
CA SER A 106 -15.76 6.76 -11.63
C SER A 106 -14.76 6.66 -12.77
N LEU A 107 -13.96 5.59 -12.84
CA LEU A 107 -13.09 5.40 -13.99
C LEU A 107 -13.95 5.07 -15.20
N PRO A 108 -13.82 5.82 -16.32
CA PRO A 108 -14.44 5.41 -17.56
C PRO A 108 -13.98 3.99 -17.90
N TYR A 109 -14.84 3.17 -18.51
CA TYR A 109 -14.47 1.86 -19.04
C TYR A 109 -13.51 2.04 -20.22
N LYS A 110 -12.27 2.44 -19.90
CA LYS A 110 -11.17 2.58 -20.84
C LYS A 110 -10.12 1.53 -20.47
N THR A 111 -9.46 1.03 -21.47
CA THR A 111 -8.29 0.17 -21.32
C THR A 111 -7.02 1.00 -21.47
N TYR A 112 -5.95 0.47 -20.89
CA TYR A 112 -4.61 0.95 -21.16
C TYR A 112 -3.86 -0.18 -21.89
N ASP A 113 -3.65 0.03 -23.18
CA ASP A 113 -3.16 -1.01 -24.11
C ASP A 113 -1.63 -0.99 -24.27
N LYS A 114 -0.93 -0.07 -23.57
CA LYS A 114 0.52 -0.02 -23.55
C LYS A 114 1.10 -0.94 -22.46
N GLU A 115 2.42 -1.11 -22.47
CA GLU A 115 3.13 -2.00 -21.56
C GLU A 115 2.98 -1.59 -20.09
N ILE A 116 2.52 -2.52 -19.29
CA ILE A 116 2.44 -2.39 -17.84
C ILE A 116 2.90 -3.69 -17.17
N LEU A 117 3.81 -3.56 -16.21
CA LEU A 117 4.29 -4.66 -15.40
C LEU A 117 3.65 -4.62 -14.02
N PHE A 118 2.98 -5.71 -13.66
CA PHE A 118 2.59 -5.96 -12.28
C PHE A 118 3.58 -6.92 -11.64
N ILE A 119 4.04 -6.60 -10.44
CA ILE A 119 4.94 -7.44 -9.65
C ILE A 119 4.23 -7.80 -8.36
N LYS A 120 3.98 -9.08 -8.11
CA LYS A 120 3.36 -9.55 -6.86
C LYS A 120 4.33 -10.38 -6.03
N GLY A 121 4.14 -10.40 -4.72
CA GLY A 121 4.79 -11.35 -3.83
C GLY A 121 4.02 -12.69 -3.82
N GLU A 122 4.75 -13.81 -3.86
CA GLU A 122 4.16 -15.16 -3.83
C GLU A 122 3.18 -15.35 -2.64
N GLN A 123 3.52 -14.79 -1.48
CA GLN A 123 2.73 -14.90 -0.25
C GLN A 123 1.71 -13.76 -0.09
N SER A 124 1.57 -12.90 -1.11
CA SER A 124 0.58 -11.81 -1.12
C SER A 124 -0.72 -12.23 -1.79
N ASN A 125 -1.85 -11.85 -1.21
CA ASN A 125 -3.19 -12.08 -1.75
C ASN A 125 -3.79 -10.84 -2.42
N LEU A 126 -3.01 -9.77 -2.65
CA LEU A 126 -3.52 -8.52 -3.19
C LEU A 126 -3.71 -8.56 -4.70
N ILE A 127 -2.92 -9.37 -5.42
CA ILE A 127 -3.14 -9.72 -6.83
C ILE A 127 -3.46 -11.21 -6.87
N THR A 128 -4.67 -11.59 -7.25
CA THR A 128 -5.12 -12.99 -7.28
C THR A 128 -4.71 -13.72 -8.55
N GLY A 129 -4.44 -12.98 -9.62
CA GLY A 129 -4.02 -13.53 -10.91
C GLY A 129 -4.18 -12.50 -12.02
N MET A 130 -3.92 -12.92 -13.26
CA MET A 130 -4.06 -12.07 -14.44
C MET A 130 -5.50 -11.64 -14.69
N GLU A 131 -6.48 -12.44 -14.32
CA GLU A 131 -7.90 -12.17 -14.51
C GLU A 131 -8.39 -10.88 -13.85
N CYS A 132 -7.77 -10.50 -12.73
CA CYS A 132 -8.09 -9.24 -12.05
C CYS A 132 -7.42 -7.99 -12.66
N LEU A 133 -6.59 -8.18 -13.69
CA LEU A 133 -5.82 -7.12 -14.35
C LEU A 133 -6.25 -6.89 -15.79
N GLN A 134 -6.56 -7.96 -16.53
CA GLN A 134 -6.73 -7.96 -17.98
C GLN A 134 -7.88 -7.10 -18.48
N LYS A 135 -8.89 -6.88 -17.67
CA LYS A 135 -10.05 -6.07 -18.06
C LYS A 135 -9.66 -4.63 -18.35
N GLU A 136 -8.87 -4.02 -17.50
CA GLU A 136 -8.41 -2.63 -17.60
C GLU A 136 -7.04 -2.53 -18.29
N PHE A 137 -6.24 -3.59 -18.22
CA PHE A 137 -4.85 -3.64 -18.70
C PHE A 137 -4.61 -4.90 -19.54
N PRO A 138 -5.13 -4.96 -20.78
CA PRO A 138 -5.01 -6.16 -21.63
C PRO A 138 -3.57 -6.53 -21.98
N ALA A 139 -2.66 -5.55 -22.04
CA ALA A 139 -1.24 -5.75 -22.27
C ALA A 139 -0.42 -5.94 -20.98
N ALA A 140 -1.09 -6.22 -19.84
CA ALA A 140 -0.41 -6.43 -18.57
C ALA A 140 0.47 -7.67 -18.59
N ARG A 141 1.66 -7.52 -18.01
CA ARG A 141 2.56 -8.62 -17.65
C ARG A 141 2.56 -8.76 -16.13
N LEU A 142 2.50 -9.99 -15.62
CA LEU A 142 2.56 -10.29 -14.19
C LEU A 142 3.80 -11.12 -13.88
N ILE A 143 4.61 -10.64 -12.94
CA ILE A 143 5.74 -11.37 -12.38
C ILE A 143 5.46 -11.65 -10.91
N GLU A 144 5.65 -12.90 -10.50
CA GLU A 144 5.58 -13.32 -9.11
C GLU A 144 7.00 -13.48 -8.54
N LEU A 145 7.29 -12.81 -7.44
CA LEU A 145 8.55 -12.93 -6.73
C LEU A 145 8.41 -13.93 -5.57
N PRO A 146 9.27 -14.96 -5.54
CA PRO A 146 9.17 -16.01 -4.53
C PRO A 146 9.60 -15.54 -3.15
N GLN A 147 9.05 -16.19 -2.11
CA GLN A 147 9.45 -16.01 -0.71
C GLN A 147 9.28 -14.58 -0.19
N CYS A 148 8.28 -13.85 -0.68
CA CYS A 148 7.93 -12.54 -0.15
C CYS A 148 6.42 -12.30 -0.15
N GLY A 149 5.98 -11.46 0.79
CA GLY A 149 4.62 -10.98 0.90
C GLY A 149 4.44 -9.62 0.21
N HIS A 150 3.55 -8.80 0.79
CA HIS A 150 3.23 -7.47 0.26
C HIS A 150 4.42 -6.49 0.22
N TRP A 151 5.40 -6.66 1.09
CA TRP A 151 6.50 -5.71 1.23
C TRP A 151 7.72 -6.10 0.40
N ILE A 152 7.52 -6.34 -0.87
CA ILE A 152 8.50 -6.83 -1.83
C ILE A 152 9.80 -6.01 -1.78
N HIS A 153 9.71 -4.68 -1.71
CA HIS A 153 10.87 -3.78 -1.65
C HIS A 153 11.74 -3.96 -0.40
N SER A 154 11.20 -4.56 0.64
CA SER A 154 11.92 -4.84 1.89
C SER A 154 12.36 -6.30 1.99
N GLU A 155 11.59 -7.21 1.40
CA GLU A 155 11.79 -8.65 1.53
C GLU A 155 12.64 -9.23 0.39
N GLN A 156 12.52 -8.65 -0.82
CA GLN A 156 13.27 -9.08 -2.02
C GLN A 156 13.75 -7.87 -2.85
N PRO A 157 14.52 -6.91 -2.27
CA PRO A 157 14.90 -5.66 -2.95
C PRO A 157 15.68 -5.89 -4.24
N GLU A 158 16.60 -6.85 -4.26
CA GLU A 158 17.44 -7.14 -5.42
C GLU A 158 16.62 -7.69 -6.59
N LYS A 159 15.71 -8.64 -6.32
CA LYS A 159 14.83 -9.20 -7.34
C LYS A 159 13.86 -8.16 -7.88
N LEU A 160 13.35 -7.29 -7.01
CA LEU A 160 12.51 -6.17 -7.45
C LEU A 160 13.26 -5.25 -8.41
N VAL A 161 14.48 -4.83 -8.04
CA VAL A 161 15.32 -3.97 -8.89
C VAL A 161 15.61 -4.66 -10.23
N GLN A 162 15.94 -5.95 -10.22
CA GLN A 162 16.18 -6.71 -11.43
C GLN A 162 14.96 -6.76 -12.36
N ALA A 163 13.77 -7.05 -11.81
CA ALA A 163 12.52 -7.07 -12.56
C ALA A 163 12.18 -5.70 -13.18
N VAL A 164 12.36 -4.63 -12.40
CA VAL A 164 12.16 -3.24 -12.84
C VAL A 164 13.13 -2.89 -13.98
N ARG A 165 14.43 -3.18 -13.81
CA ARG A 165 15.44 -2.89 -14.84
C ARG A 165 15.17 -3.64 -16.14
N ASN A 166 14.88 -4.93 -16.06
CA ASN A 166 14.59 -5.73 -17.26
C ASN A 166 13.43 -5.11 -18.04
N PHE A 167 12.32 -4.80 -17.37
CA PHE A 167 11.14 -4.21 -18.02
C PHE A 167 11.40 -2.83 -18.64
N LEU A 168 12.23 -1.99 -18.01
CA LEU A 168 12.52 -0.65 -18.53
C LEU A 168 13.51 -0.66 -19.69
N LEU A 169 14.37 -1.68 -19.82
CA LEU A 169 15.38 -1.80 -20.85
C LEU A 169 14.92 -2.57 -22.09
N GLU A 170 13.78 -3.25 -22.03
CA GLU A 170 13.07 -3.82 -23.17
C GLU A 170 12.43 -2.72 -24.04
#